data_f643e62e5de60e09098dd6d0852f82bc
#
_entry.id   f643e62e5de60e09098dd6d0852f82bc
#
_cell.length_a   1.000
_cell.length_b   1.000
_cell.length_c   1.000
_cell.angle_alpha   90.00
_cell.angle_beta   90.00
_cell.angle_gamma   90.00
#
_symmetry.space_group_name_H-M   'P 1'
#
loop_
_entity.id
_entity.type
_entity.pdbx_description
1 polymer ?
#
loop_
_entity_poly.entity_id
_entity_poly.type
_entity_poly.pdbx_seq_one_letter_code
_entity_poly.pdbx_strand_id
1 'polypeptide(L)'
;ASDVFSTFIVMIGITISGKKADKEHPYGHARFEYLASLVVAAMILVIGFELAKTSVLKLIHPASIEFSMLMILVLIGSILVKLWMMFFYRKIGVKIQSNTLFAAAADSRNDVLTTTAVLAATVVEHISGWKIDGLMGGLVSVFIIVSGISLAKDTISPLLGEGANTGLREQLIG
;
A
#
# COMPACT_ATOMS: atom_id res chain seq x y z
N ALA A 1 -8.20 11.66 -1.66
CA ALA A 1 -9.15 11.21 -0.62
C ALA A 1 -8.69 9.91 0.05
N SER A 2 -8.22 8.94 -0.71
CA SER A 2 -7.71 7.63 -0.21
C SER A 2 -6.56 7.79 0.78
N ASP A 3 -5.58 8.63 0.48
CA ASP A 3 -4.39 8.85 1.30
C ASP A 3 -4.69 9.41 2.69
N VAL A 4 -5.65 10.34 2.78
CA VAL A 4 -6.08 10.91 4.07
C VAL A 4 -6.76 9.82 4.89
N PHE A 5 -7.53 8.96 4.25
CA PHE A 5 -8.26 7.89 4.92
C PHE A 5 -7.30 6.79 5.40
N SER A 6 -6.35 6.35 4.58
CA SER A 6 -5.33 5.37 4.99
C SER A 6 -4.46 5.91 6.13
N THR A 7 -4.01 7.18 6.06
CA THR A 7 -3.25 7.83 7.13
C THR A 7 -4.06 7.90 8.44
N PHE A 8 -5.36 8.19 8.35
CA PHE A 8 -6.23 8.24 9.52
C PHE A 8 -6.40 6.86 10.17
N ILE A 9 -6.57 5.80 9.37
CA ILE A 9 -6.62 4.41 9.86
C ILE A 9 -5.31 4.03 10.54
N VAL A 10 -4.16 4.36 9.93
CA VAL A 10 -2.82 4.11 10.49
C VAL A 10 -2.68 4.81 11.85
N MET A 11 -3.05 6.09 11.94
CA MET A 11 -3.01 6.84 13.19
C MET A 11 -3.87 6.22 14.29
N ILE A 12 -5.10 5.83 13.96
CA ILE A 12 -6.00 5.17 14.91
C ILE A 12 -5.40 3.83 15.34
N GLY A 13 -4.93 3.00 14.40
CA GLY A 13 -4.33 1.70 14.68
C GLY A 13 -3.18 1.79 15.67
N ILE A 14 -2.22 2.69 15.43
CA ILE A 14 -1.07 2.91 16.30
C ILE A 14 -1.50 3.46 17.67
N THR A 15 -2.43 4.42 17.70
CA THR A 15 -2.89 5.04 18.94
C THR A 15 -3.62 4.03 19.86
N ILE A 16 -4.45 3.16 19.28
CA ILE A 16 -5.18 2.16 20.03
C ILE A 16 -4.25 1.03 20.46
N SER A 17 -3.37 0.57 19.59
CA SER A 17 -2.43 -0.53 19.90
C SER A 17 -1.47 -0.18 21.05
N GLY A 18 -1.14 1.11 21.20
CA GLY A 18 -0.30 1.61 22.29
C GLY A 18 -0.98 1.70 23.67
N LYS A 19 -2.30 1.43 23.77
CA LYS A 19 -3.01 1.43 25.04
C LYS A 19 -2.65 0.20 25.89
N LYS A 20 -2.45 0.41 27.19
CA LYS A 20 -2.21 -0.66 28.15
C LYS A 20 -3.44 -1.56 28.27
N ALA A 21 -3.21 -2.79 28.77
CA ALA A 21 -4.28 -3.71 29.11
C ALA A 21 -5.29 -3.07 30.08
N ASP A 22 -6.58 -3.28 29.84
CA ASP A 22 -7.69 -2.85 30.68
C ASP A 22 -8.54 -4.05 31.12
N LYS A 23 -9.61 -3.78 31.86
CA LYS A 23 -10.49 -4.85 32.40
C LYS A 23 -11.22 -5.63 31.29
N GLU A 24 -11.48 -5.00 30.15
CA GLU A 24 -12.18 -5.60 29.00
C GLU A 24 -11.20 -6.31 28.07
N HIS A 25 -9.93 -5.84 28.01
CA HIS A 25 -8.86 -6.39 27.16
C HIS A 25 -7.62 -6.74 27.99
N PRO A 26 -7.65 -7.85 28.78
CA PRO A 26 -6.56 -8.22 29.68
C PRO A 26 -5.22 -8.48 28.97
N TYR A 27 -5.26 -8.84 27.68
CA TYR A 27 -4.07 -9.12 26.85
C TYR A 27 -3.57 -7.88 26.08
N GLY A 28 -4.15 -6.68 26.36
CA GLY A 28 -3.79 -5.44 25.68
C GLY A 28 -4.41 -5.28 24.30
N HIS A 29 -4.08 -4.16 23.66
CA HIS A 29 -4.68 -3.73 22.39
C HIS A 29 -3.77 -3.94 21.17
N ALA A 30 -2.65 -4.67 21.30
CA ALA A 30 -1.67 -4.87 20.23
C ALA A 30 -2.28 -5.45 18.91
N ARG A 31 -3.34 -6.25 19.03
CA ARG A 31 -4.02 -6.82 17.84
C ARG A 31 -4.74 -5.78 16.98
N PHE A 32 -5.06 -4.60 17.49
CA PHE A 32 -5.66 -3.52 16.71
C PHE A 32 -4.72 -2.98 15.63
N GLU A 33 -3.42 -3.08 15.84
CA GLU A 33 -2.44 -2.73 14.82
C GLU A 33 -2.54 -3.63 13.57
N TYR A 34 -2.69 -4.94 13.79
CA TYR A 34 -2.88 -5.89 12.68
C TYR A 34 -4.22 -5.67 11.97
N LEU A 35 -5.29 -5.33 12.70
CA LEU A 35 -6.57 -4.99 12.10
C LEU A 35 -6.47 -3.73 11.22
N ALA A 36 -5.80 -2.68 11.70
CA ALA A 36 -5.57 -1.48 10.92
C ALA A 36 -4.74 -1.78 9.64
N SER A 37 -3.69 -2.59 9.76
CA SER A 37 -2.88 -3.04 8.62
C SER A 37 -3.69 -3.85 7.62
N LEU A 38 -4.61 -4.70 8.09
CA LEU A 38 -5.50 -5.48 7.24
C LEU A 38 -6.48 -4.59 6.46
N VAL A 39 -7.01 -3.55 7.11
CA VAL A 39 -7.88 -2.56 6.43
C VAL A 39 -7.10 -1.83 5.33
N VAL A 40 -5.85 -1.42 5.59
CA VAL A 40 -4.99 -0.80 4.56
C VAL A 40 -4.71 -1.79 3.43
N ALA A 41 -4.42 -3.06 3.72
CA ALA A 41 -4.22 -4.09 2.70
C ALA A 41 -5.48 -4.29 1.84
N ALA A 42 -6.67 -4.31 2.45
CA ALA A 42 -7.94 -4.39 1.72
C ALA A 42 -8.15 -3.17 0.81
N MET A 43 -7.82 -1.96 1.26
CA MET A 43 -7.88 -0.76 0.43
C MET A 43 -6.92 -0.86 -0.78
N ILE A 44 -5.69 -1.32 -0.57
CA ILE A 44 -4.72 -1.54 -1.65
C ILE A 44 -5.29 -2.52 -2.70
N LEU A 45 -5.92 -3.61 -2.25
CA LEU A 45 -6.55 -4.58 -3.15
C LEU A 45 -7.69 -3.96 -3.96
N VAL A 46 -8.58 -3.20 -3.31
CA VAL A 46 -9.68 -2.51 -4.00
C VAL A 46 -9.14 -1.56 -5.07
N ILE A 47 -8.13 -0.75 -4.74
CA ILE A 47 -7.49 0.18 -5.68
C ILE A 47 -6.83 -0.60 -6.83
N GLY A 48 -6.13 -1.70 -6.54
CA GLY A 48 -5.50 -2.55 -7.54
C GLY A 48 -6.51 -3.14 -8.53
N PHE A 49 -7.65 -3.64 -8.05
CA PHE A 49 -8.73 -4.17 -8.90
C PHE A 49 -9.41 -3.06 -9.73
N GLU A 50 -9.64 -1.89 -9.15
CA GLU A 50 -10.19 -0.74 -9.86
C GLU A 50 -9.25 -0.26 -10.98
N LEU A 51 -7.95 -0.19 -10.69
CA LEU A 51 -6.94 0.14 -11.68
C LEU A 51 -6.88 -0.92 -12.79
N ALA A 52 -6.95 -2.22 -12.47
CA ALA A 52 -6.99 -3.29 -13.45
C ALA A 52 -8.19 -3.15 -14.38
N LYS A 53 -9.40 -2.95 -13.83
CA LYS A 53 -10.63 -2.72 -14.58
C LYS A 53 -10.50 -1.50 -15.51
N THR A 54 -10.03 -0.39 -14.99
CA THR A 54 -9.84 0.85 -15.75
C THR A 54 -8.82 0.67 -16.87
N SER A 55 -7.73 -0.06 -16.60
CA SER A 55 -6.69 -0.36 -17.58
C SER A 55 -7.20 -1.21 -18.73
N VAL A 56 -8.02 -2.23 -18.45
CA VAL A 56 -8.68 -3.04 -19.49
C VAL A 56 -9.62 -2.18 -20.34
N LEU A 57 -10.40 -1.29 -19.72
CA LEU A 57 -11.28 -0.38 -20.45
C LEU A 57 -10.49 0.58 -21.36
N LYS A 58 -9.33 1.09 -20.89
CA LYS A 58 -8.44 1.95 -21.69
C LYS A 58 -7.75 1.20 -22.84
N LEU A 59 -7.54 -0.11 -22.71
CA LEU A 59 -7.04 -0.94 -23.82
C LEU A 59 -8.09 -1.11 -24.92
N ILE A 60 -9.37 -1.24 -24.56
CA ILE A 60 -10.49 -1.41 -25.50
C ILE A 60 -10.90 -0.06 -26.12
N HIS A 61 -10.91 0.99 -25.29
CA HIS A 61 -11.29 2.35 -25.67
C HIS A 61 -10.16 3.34 -25.29
N PRO A 62 -9.10 3.43 -26.11
CA PRO A 62 -7.97 4.30 -25.80
C PRO A 62 -8.38 5.78 -25.82
N ALA A 63 -8.37 6.43 -24.66
CA ALA A 63 -8.56 7.86 -24.54
C ALA A 63 -7.20 8.58 -24.65
N SER A 64 -7.16 9.75 -25.26
CA SER A 64 -5.93 10.57 -25.32
C SER A 64 -5.72 11.25 -23.96
N ILE A 65 -4.49 11.25 -23.48
CA ILE A 65 -4.10 12.00 -22.29
C ILE A 65 -3.79 13.45 -22.72
N GLU A 66 -4.46 14.43 -22.10
CA GLU A 66 -4.14 15.82 -22.34
C GLU A 66 -2.76 16.15 -21.73
N PHE A 67 -1.80 16.48 -22.60
CA PHE A 67 -0.48 16.89 -22.17
C PHE A 67 -0.51 18.33 -21.65
N SER A 68 -0.16 18.50 -20.36
CA SER A 68 0.00 19.80 -19.73
C SER A 68 1.28 19.83 -18.89
N MET A 69 2.08 20.89 -19.07
CA MET A 69 3.30 21.08 -18.26
C MET A 69 2.97 21.17 -16.77
N LEU A 70 1.85 21.79 -16.40
CA LEU A 70 1.38 21.85 -15.02
C LEU A 70 1.09 20.45 -14.46
N MET A 71 0.43 19.59 -15.24
CA MET A 71 0.15 18.21 -14.87
C MET A 71 1.45 17.44 -14.59
N ILE A 72 2.46 17.56 -15.45
CA ILE A 72 3.77 16.91 -15.24
C ILE A 72 4.44 17.37 -13.96
N LEU A 73 4.46 18.68 -13.69
CA LEU A 73 5.04 19.22 -12.46
C LEU A 73 4.32 18.72 -11.21
N VAL A 74 2.98 18.63 -11.25
CA VAL A 74 2.18 18.07 -10.14
C VAL A 74 2.47 16.58 -9.94
N LEU A 75 2.58 15.79 -11.02
CA LEU A 75 2.90 14.36 -10.92
C LEU A 75 4.30 14.14 -10.34
N ILE A 76 5.30 14.89 -10.80
CA ILE A 76 6.66 14.81 -10.24
C ILE A 76 6.68 15.20 -8.76
N GLY A 77 6.02 16.29 -8.40
CA GLY A 77 5.89 16.71 -7.00
C GLY A 77 5.22 15.65 -6.13
N SER A 78 4.16 15.01 -6.64
CA SER A 78 3.47 13.91 -5.97
C SER A 78 4.39 12.70 -5.76
N ILE A 79 5.16 12.30 -6.77
CA ILE A 79 6.14 11.20 -6.69
C ILE A 79 7.17 11.49 -5.60
N LEU A 80 7.73 12.70 -5.56
CA LEU A 80 8.75 13.07 -4.56
C LEU A 80 8.20 13.02 -3.13
N VAL A 81 7.00 13.56 -2.91
CA VAL A 81 6.35 13.51 -1.59
C VAL A 81 6.07 12.07 -1.17
N LYS A 82 5.52 11.25 -2.07
CA LYS A 82 5.20 9.84 -1.77
C LYS A 82 6.45 8.99 -1.54
N LEU A 83 7.53 9.23 -2.27
CA LEU A 83 8.84 8.60 -2.02
C LEU A 83 9.34 8.95 -0.61
N TRP A 84 9.29 10.24 -0.25
CA TRP A 84 9.67 10.67 1.09
C TRP A 84 8.83 9.99 2.17
N MET A 85 7.50 9.93 2.00
CA MET A 85 6.58 9.25 2.93
C MET A 85 6.90 7.76 3.03
N MET A 86 7.15 7.07 1.91
CA MET A 86 7.51 5.65 1.89
C MET A 86 8.77 5.38 2.73
N PHE A 87 9.83 6.15 2.52
CA PHE A 87 11.08 6.00 3.29
C PHE A 87 10.89 6.33 4.76
N PHE A 88 10.12 7.37 5.07
CA PHE A 88 9.82 7.78 6.42
C PHE A 88 9.05 6.69 7.18
N TYR A 89 7.95 6.19 6.63
CA TYR A 89 7.16 5.12 7.23
C TYR A 89 7.98 3.85 7.41
N ARG A 90 8.76 3.46 6.41
CA ARG A 90 9.62 2.29 6.50
C ARG A 90 10.67 2.42 7.59
N LYS A 91 11.35 3.56 7.70
CA LYS A 91 12.38 3.82 8.71
C LYS A 91 11.82 3.75 10.12
N ILE A 92 10.66 4.37 10.36
CA ILE A 92 10.01 4.33 11.67
C ILE A 92 9.44 2.94 11.93
N GLY A 93 8.78 2.32 10.95
CA GLY A 93 8.20 0.99 11.06
C GLY A 93 9.22 -0.07 11.51
N VAL A 94 10.43 -0.05 10.94
CA VAL A 94 11.53 -0.92 11.39
C VAL A 94 11.93 -0.63 12.83
N LYS A 95 11.99 0.65 13.22
CA LYS A 95 12.42 1.04 14.58
C LYS A 95 11.45 0.62 15.67
N ILE A 96 10.15 0.69 15.40
CA ILE A 96 9.09 0.36 16.39
C ILE A 96 8.40 -0.97 16.10
N GLN A 97 8.86 -1.72 15.08
CA GLN A 97 8.31 -3.02 14.66
C GLN A 97 6.78 -2.95 14.37
N SER A 98 6.33 -1.87 13.70
CA SER A 98 4.92 -1.62 13.45
C SER A 98 4.48 -2.12 12.07
N ASN A 99 3.55 -3.09 12.05
CA ASN A 99 2.96 -3.60 10.81
C ASN A 99 2.10 -2.55 10.10
N THR A 100 1.44 -1.68 10.84
CA THR A 100 0.65 -0.58 10.28
C THR A 100 1.52 0.41 9.50
N LEU A 101 2.73 0.70 9.98
CA LEU A 101 3.67 1.56 9.23
C LEU A 101 4.25 0.86 8.00
N PHE A 102 4.45 -0.45 8.04
CA PHE A 102 4.82 -1.21 6.83
C PHE A 102 3.70 -1.19 5.79
N ALA A 103 2.43 -1.30 6.23
CA ALA A 103 1.27 -1.16 5.36
C ALA A 103 1.20 0.23 4.71
N ALA A 104 1.40 1.31 5.48
CA ALA A 104 1.45 2.68 4.97
C ALA A 104 2.63 2.92 4.00
N ALA A 105 3.78 2.29 4.25
CA ALA A 105 4.92 2.33 3.34
C ALA A 105 4.63 1.60 2.02
N ALA A 106 3.91 0.46 2.08
CA ALA A 106 3.48 -0.28 0.89
C ALA A 106 2.47 0.51 0.06
N ASP A 107 1.50 1.17 0.70
CA ASP A 107 0.53 2.06 0.08
C ASP A 107 1.24 3.21 -0.66
N SER A 108 2.12 3.94 0.02
CA SER A 108 2.93 5.01 -0.60
C SER A 108 3.79 4.52 -1.76
N ARG A 109 4.35 3.31 -1.69
CA ARG A 109 5.10 2.69 -2.79
C ARG A 109 4.21 2.43 -4.01
N ASN A 110 3.01 1.91 -3.78
CA ASN A 110 2.06 1.63 -4.85
C ASN A 110 1.61 2.92 -5.55
N ASP A 111 1.42 4.00 -4.78
CA ASP A 111 1.12 5.33 -5.33
C ASP A 111 2.26 5.87 -6.21
N VAL A 112 3.52 5.72 -5.77
CA VAL A 112 4.70 6.08 -6.58
C VAL A 112 4.71 5.33 -7.89
N LEU A 113 4.48 4.02 -7.87
CA LEU A 113 4.47 3.18 -9.07
C LEU A 113 3.35 3.60 -10.03
N THR A 114 2.13 3.79 -9.51
CA THR A 114 0.99 4.22 -10.32
C THR A 114 1.23 5.59 -10.95
N THR A 115 1.69 6.56 -10.16
CA THR A 115 1.95 7.92 -10.64
C THR A 115 3.10 7.95 -11.65
N THR A 116 4.14 7.14 -11.44
CA THR A 116 5.26 7.02 -12.37
C THR A 116 4.82 6.37 -13.69
N ALA A 117 3.95 5.36 -13.64
CA ALA A 117 3.39 4.74 -14.83
C ALA A 117 2.54 5.72 -15.64
N VAL A 118 1.70 6.53 -14.97
CA VAL A 118 0.92 7.59 -15.63
C VAL A 118 1.85 8.63 -16.25
N LEU A 119 2.88 9.08 -15.54
CA LEU A 119 3.86 10.03 -16.07
C LEU A 119 4.58 9.47 -17.30
N ALA A 120 5.06 8.23 -17.24
CA ALA A 120 5.72 7.57 -18.36
C ALA A 120 4.79 7.41 -19.55
N ALA A 121 3.54 6.99 -19.34
CA ALA A 121 2.54 6.86 -20.39
C ALA A 121 2.26 8.21 -21.08
N THR A 122 2.10 9.29 -20.28
CA THR A 122 1.87 10.65 -20.80
C THR A 122 3.05 11.14 -21.65
N VAL A 123 4.28 10.91 -21.20
CA VAL A 123 5.49 11.31 -21.96
C VAL A 123 5.62 10.50 -23.25
N VAL A 124 5.41 9.18 -23.20
CA VAL A 124 5.49 8.33 -24.40
C VAL A 124 4.40 8.69 -25.40
N GLU A 125 3.15 8.91 -24.94
CA GLU A 125 2.07 9.34 -25.83
C GLU A 125 2.39 10.67 -26.51
N HIS A 126 2.96 11.62 -25.78
CA HIS A 126 3.33 12.92 -26.34
C HIS A 126 4.44 12.83 -27.42
N ILE A 127 5.43 11.93 -27.24
CA ILE A 127 6.56 11.80 -28.15
C ILE A 127 6.23 10.89 -29.35
N SER A 128 5.59 9.74 -29.10
CA SER A 128 5.38 8.68 -30.10
C SER A 128 3.95 8.59 -30.62
N GLY A 129 2.98 9.26 -29.99
CA GLY A 129 1.55 9.12 -30.28
C GLY A 129 0.95 7.76 -29.88
N TRP A 130 1.71 6.88 -29.23
CA TRP A 130 1.25 5.56 -28.83
C TRP A 130 0.52 5.63 -27.48
N LYS A 131 -0.72 5.17 -27.47
CA LYS A 131 -1.57 5.13 -26.28
C LYS A 131 -1.26 3.90 -25.45
N ILE A 132 -0.22 3.96 -24.60
CA ILE A 132 0.24 2.85 -23.77
C ILE A 132 -0.28 2.89 -22.34
N ASP A 133 -1.08 3.91 -21.98
CA ASP A 133 -1.56 4.11 -20.60
C ASP A 133 -2.32 2.89 -20.06
N GLY A 134 -3.20 2.26 -20.86
CA GLY A 134 -3.88 1.03 -20.48
C GLY A 134 -2.92 -0.13 -20.20
N LEU A 135 -1.86 -0.28 -20.99
CA LEU A 135 -0.86 -1.34 -20.79
C LEU A 135 -0.06 -1.08 -19.49
N MET A 136 0.42 0.14 -19.29
CA MET A 136 1.19 0.52 -18.11
C MET A 136 0.35 0.40 -16.84
N GLY A 137 -0.90 0.87 -16.88
CA GLY A 137 -1.83 0.71 -15.78
C GLY A 137 -2.12 -0.77 -15.45
N GLY A 138 -2.25 -1.63 -16.48
CA GLY A 138 -2.42 -3.07 -16.32
C GLY A 138 -1.24 -3.73 -15.61
N LEU A 139 -0.01 -3.45 -16.01
CA LEU A 139 1.20 -3.96 -15.36
C LEU A 139 1.29 -3.52 -13.89
N VAL A 140 1.03 -2.24 -13.63
CA VAL A 140 1.05 -1.69 -12.27
C VAL A 140 -0.07 -2.31 -11.42
N SER A 141 -1.26 -2.52 -11.96
CA SER A 141 -2.38 -3.11 -11.21
C SER A 141 -2.07 -4.53 -10.74
N VAL A 142 -1.43 -5.36 -11.57
CA VAL A 142 -0.98 -6.71 -11.18
C VAL A 142 0.00 -6.62 -10.02
N PHE A 143 0.98 -5.71 -10.09
CA PHE A 143 1.94 -5.52 -9.01
C PHE A 143 1.26 -5.07 -7.71
N ILE A 144 0.30 -4.14 -7.77
CA ILE A 144 -0.45 -3.65 -6.60
C ILE A 144 -1.27 -4.77 -5.99
N ILE A 145 -1.97 -5.59 -6.78
CA ILE A 145 -2.76 -6.72 -6.29
C ILE A 145 -1.86 -7.74 -5.58
N VAL A 146 -0.74 -8.12 -6.19
CA VAL A 146 0.23 -9.04 -5.56
C VAL A 146 0.77 -8.47 -4.25
N SER A 147 1.12 -7.18 -4.23
CA SER A 147 1.56 -6.47 -3.02
C SER A 147 0.49 -6.47 -1.92
N GLY A 148 -0.77 -6.19 -2.28
CA GLY A 148 -1.89 -6.19 -1.34
C GLY A 148 -2.16 -7.59 -0.75
N ILE A 149 -2.10 -8.64 -1.57
CA ILE A 149 -2.24 -10.03 -1.12
C ILE A 149 -1.11 -10.40 -0.16
N SER A 150 0.14 -10.04 -0.48
CA SER A 150 1.29 -10.30 0.41
C SER A 150 1.10 -9.61 1.76
N LEU A 151 0.76 -8.33 1.75
CA LEU A 151 0.52 -7.56 2.97
C LEU A 151 -0.63 -8.14 3.81
N ALA A 152 -1.72 -8.57 3.16
CA ALA A 152 -2.84 -9.22 3.84
C ALA A 152 -2.41 -10.53 4.51
N LYS A 153 -1.65 -11.38 3.82
CA LYS A 153 -1.11 -12.63 4.38
C LYS A 153 -0.21 -12.38 5.58
N ASP A 154 0.74 -11.44 5.46
CA ASP A 154 1.68 -11.10 6.52
C ASP A 154 0.97 -10.54 7.76
N THR A 155 -0.19 -9.91 7.56
CA THR A 155 -1.00 -9.33 8.62
C THR A 155 -1.94 -10.37 9.28
N ILE A 156 -2.48 -11.32 8.51
CA ILE A 156 -3.41 -12.34 9.00
C ILE A 156 -2.67 -13.41 9.81
N SER A 157 -1.46 -13.79 9.41
CA SER A 157 -0.68 -14.85 10.09
C SER A 157 -0.56 -14.65 11.60
N PRO A 158 -0.15 -13.48 12.11
CA PRO A 158 -0.11 -13.21 13.55
C PRO A 158 -1.49 -13.15 14.23
N LEU A 159 -2.55 -12.79 13.50
CA LEU A 159 -3.92 -12.75 14.03
C LEU A 159 -4.48 -14.16 14.28
N LEU A 160 -4.11 -15.12 13.44
CA LEU A 160 -4.52 -16.53 13.58
C LEU A 160 -3.74 -17.29 14.64
N GLY A 161 -2.71 -16.68 15.22
CA GLY A 161 -1.83 -17.30 16.20
C GLY A 161 -0.71 -18.07 15.47
N GLU A 162 0.39 -17.40 15.19
CA GLU A 162 1.62 -18.06 14.80
C GLU A 162 2.02 -19.04 15.89
N GLY A 163 2.09 -20.33 15.56
CA GLY A 163 2.61 -21.36 16.47
C GLY A 163 4.02 -20.95 16.92
N ALA A 164 4.31 -21.14 18.22
CA ALA A 164 5.59 -20.79 18.82
C ALA A 164 6.74 -21.15 17.88
N ASN A 165 7.62 -20.18 17.65
CA ASN A 165 8.79 -20.28 16.79
C ASN A 165 9.42 -21.68 16.90
N THR A 166 9.67 -22.34 15.76
CA THR A 166 10.24 -23.71 15.72
C THR A 166 11.45 -23.87 16.65
N GLY A 167 12.27 -22.83 16.81
CA GLY A 167 13.41 -22.83 17.74
C GLY A 167 13.03 -22.85 19.22
N LEU A 168 11.91 -22.21 19.62
CA LEU A 168 11.37 -22.30 20.99
C LEU A 168 10.73 -23.67 21.27
N ARG A 169 10.13 -24.26 20.25
CA ARG A 169 9.52 -25.59 20.33
C ARG A 169 10.57 -26.70 20.49
N GLU A 170 11.71 -26.60 19.80
CA GLU A 170 12.83 -27.52 19.96
C GLU A 170 13.51 -27.39 21.33
N GLN A 171 13.60 -26.18 21.89
CA GLN A 171 14.13 -25.94 23.24
C GLN A 171 13.22 -26.43 24.37
N LEU A 172 11.91 -26.58 24.13
CA LEU A 172 10.95 -27.04 25.11
C LEU A 172 10.69 -28.56 25.06
N ILE A 173 11.08 -29.22 23.96
CA ILE A 173 10.86 -30.66 23.73
C ILE A 173 12.17 -31.46 23.91
N GLY A 174 13.34 -30.81 23.93
CA GLY A 174 14.66 -31.40 24.23
C GLY A 174 15.01 -31.20 25.68
#